data_1e172b3ce6effdd468786a31c4e843d7
#
_entry.id   1e172b3ce6effdd468786a31c4e843d7
#
_cell.length_a   1.000
_cell.length_b   1.000
_cell.length_c   1.000
_cell.angle_alpha   90.00
_cell.angle_beta   90.00
_cell.angle_gamma   90.00
#
_symmetry.space_group_name_H-M   'P 1'
#
loop_
_entity.id
_entity.type
_entity.pdbx_description
1 polymer ?
#
loop_
_entity_poly.entity_id
_entity_poly.type
_entity_poly.pdbx_seq_one_letter_code
_entity_poly.pdbx_strand_id
1 'polypeptide(L)'
;MNRRNLLRATTALGATGALAGVTGTATAAATAAAAASERRPLRVHLVLFDGVEELDFAAPYEVLSASGFFSERPVDVRYVSVDGPGTVTAAFGTEVRVEHPWAPREADLLVVPGGGYARRDSPGVWAELDRGVLPRALAAAVRPGLTVSALCTGVMLLSAAGLTRGRPCTTHHKARPDLERQGGVLKGARVVDDGDLVTAGGVTSGLELALWLVRRELGPEAANGLEAMLEYEARGTVWVRPDSR
;
A
#
# COMPACT_ATOMS: atom_id res chain seq x y z
N MET A 1 -13.34 -5.23 -59.52
CA MET A 1 -14.56 -5.78 -60.20
C MET A 1 -15.43 -6.37 -59.11
N ASN A 2 -16.49 -5.64 -58.69
CA ASN A 2 -17.87 -5.78 -59.03
C ASN A 2 -18.43 -7.18 -58.71
N ARG A 3 -19.45 -7.39 -57.94
CA ARG A 3 -20.83 -6.89 -57.87
C ARG A 3 -21.50 -7.53 -56.62
N ARG A 4 -22.19 -6.80 -55.79
CA ARG A 4 -23.63 -6.40 -55.82
C ARG A 4 -24.62 -7.55 -55.69
N ASN A 5 -25.44 -7.39 -54.59
CA ASN A 5 -26.91 -7.48 -54.48
C ASN A 5 -27.45 -8.89 -54.17
N LEU A 6 -28.50 -9.12 -53.47
CA LEU A 6 -29.70 -8.35 -53.13
C LEU A 6 -30.51 -9.11 -52.06
N LEU A 7 -31.11 -8.38 -51.20
CA LEU A 7 -32.33 -8.57 -50.44
C LEU A 7 -33.21 -9.80 -50.75
N ARG A 8 -33.70 -10.44 -49.70
CA ARG A 8 -35.14 -10.73 -49.58
C ARG A 8 -35.56 -10.77 -48.09
N ALA A 9 -36.52 -9.93 -47.79
CA ALA A 9 -37.28 -9.90 -46.54
C ALA A 9 -38.28 -11.07 -46.51
N THR A 10 -38.44 -11.65 -45.33
CA THR A 10 -39.67 -12.32 -44.94
C THR A 10 -39.95 -12.05 -43.47
N THR A 11 -41.03 -11.36 -43.25
CA THR A 11 -41.73 -11.10 -41.99
C THR A 11 -42.27 -12.40 -41.40
N ALA A 12 -41.95 -12.66 -40.13
CA ALA A 12 -42.75 -13.51 -39.26
C ALA A 12 -42.91 -12.84 -37.91
N LEU A 13 -44.12 -12.40 -37.59
CA LEU A 13 -44.51 -12.01 -36.23
C LEU A 13 -44.51 -13.24 -35.33
N GLY A 14 -43.86 -13.10 -34.19
CA GLY A 14 -43.95 -14.04 -33.08
C GLY A 14 -43.60 -13.29 -31.78
N ALA A 15 -44.64 -12.91 -31.05
CA ALA A 15 -44.50 -12.33 -29.71
C ALA A 15 -44.04 -13.40 -28.72
N THR A 16 -42.92 -13.16 -28.03
CA THR A 16 -42.66 -13.78 -26.71
C THR A 16 -41.67 -12.92 -25.91
N GLY A 17 -42.12 -12.43 -24.78
CA GLY A 17 -41.42 -12.39 -23.49
C GLY A 17 -40.24 -11.46 -23.31
N ALA A 18 -40.50 -10.31 -22.72
CA ALA A 18 -39.55 -9.46 -22.03
C ALA A 18 -38.74 -10.23 -20.96
N LEU A 19 -37.42 -10.39 -21.18
CA LEU A 19 -36.42 -10.74 -20.15
C LEU A 19 -35.02 -10.40 -20.65
N ALA A 20 -34.75 -9.13 -20.97
CA ALA A 20 -33.44 -8.66 -21.38
C ALA A 20 -33.16 -7.24 -20.86
N GLY A 21 -33.45 -6.99 -19.56
CA GLY A 21 -33.30 -5.64 -18.99
C GLY A 21 -32.40 -5.54 -17.76
N VAL A 22 -31.88 -6.63 -17.18
CA VAL A 22 -31.23 -6.57 -15.87
C VAL A 22 -29.71 -6.76 -15.93
N THR A 23 -29.16 -7.38 -16.97
CA THR A 23 -27.69 -7.63 -17.06
C THR A 23 -26.87 -6.44 -17.59
N GLY A 24 -27.50 -5.55 -18.41
CA GLY A 24 -26.80 -4.39 -18.98
C GLY A 24 -26.52 -3.26 -18.02
N THR A 25 -27.40 -3.07 -17.02
CA THR A 25 -27.23 -1.97 -16.03
C THR A 25 -26.16 -2.27 -14.99
N ALA A 26 -26.00 -3.53 -14.59
CA ALA A 26 -24.95 -3.93 -13.62
C ALA A 26 -23.54 -3.80 -14.22
N THR A 27 -23.37 -4.18 -15.49
CA THR A 27 -22.08 -4.08 -16.19
C THR A 27 -21.70 -2.62 -16.45
N ALA A 28 -22.65 -1.77 -16.86
CA ALA A 28 -22.40 -0.35 -17.06
C ALA A 28 -22.08 0.38 -15.75
N ALA A 29 -22.77 0.04 -14.65
CA ALA A 29 -22.48 0.58 -13.33
C ALA A 29 -21.10 0.15 -12.79
N ALA A 30 -20.71 -1.11 -13.01
CA ALA A 30 -19.39 -1.62 -12.62
C ALA A 30 -18.28 -0.95 -13.44
N THR A 31 -18.46 -0.76 -14.75
CA THR A 31 -17.49 -0.07 -15.61
C THR A 31 -17.37 1.41 -15.25
N ALA A 32 -18.48 2.09 -14.95
CA ALA A 32 -18.47 3.49 -14.51
C ALA A 32 -17.82 3.66 -13.13
N ALA A 33 -18.03 2.71 -12.20
CA ALA A 33 -17.40 2.70 -10.89
C ALA A 33 -15.87 2.44 -10.99
N ALA A 34 -15.45 1.54 -11.87
CA ALA A 34 -14.04 1.28 -12.16
C ALA A 34 -13.36 2.52 -12.76
N ALA A 35 -13.97 3.15 -13.79
CA ALA A 35 -13.45 4.38 -14.40
C ALA A 35 -13.46 5.58 -13.44
N ALA A 36 -14.39 5.66 -12.50
CA ALA A 36 -14.38 6.68 -11.45
C ALA A 36 -13.31 6.42 -10.39
N SER A 37 -13.02 5.15 -10.10
CA SER A 37 -11.93 4.74 -9.20
C SER A 37 -10.56 5.06 -9.81
N GLU A 38 -10.37 4.87 -11.11
CA GLU A 38 -9.14 5.22 -11.84
C GLU A 38 -8.86 6.72 -11.85
N ARG A 39 -9.88 7.57 -11.81
CA ARG A 39 -9.72 9.04 -11.76
C ARG A 39 -9.51 9.60 -10.36
N ARG A 40 -9.83 8.83 -9.32
CA ARG A 40 -9.61 9.26 -7.93
C ARG A 40 -8.13 9.10 -7.58
N PRO A 41 -7.49 10.12 -6.98
CA PRO A 41 -6.11 10.00 -6.55
C PRO A 41 -5.88 8.78 -5.65
N LEU A 42 -4.76 8.09 -5.84
CA LEU A 42 -4.23 7.15 -4.87
C LEU A 42 -3.66 7.95 -3.71
N ARG A 43 -4.27 7.86 -2.54
CA ARG A 43 -3.87 8.64 -1.37
C ARG A 43 -3.03 7.78 -0.44
N VAL A 44 -1.79 8.20 -0.27
CA VAL A 44 -0.79 7.49 0.54
C VAL A 44 -0.40 8.33 1.74
N HIS A 45 -0.56 7.78 2.94
CA HIS A 45 -0.07 8.39 4.16
C HIS A 45 1.15 7.65 4.67
N LEU A 46 2.30 8.32 4.69
CA LEU A 46 3.50 7.87 5.40
C LEU A 46 3.48 8.37 6.83
N VAL A 47 3.54 7.43 7.76
CA VAL A 47 3.41 7.70 9.20
C VAL A 47 4.78 8.02 9.78
N LEU A 48 4.98 9.25 10.26
CA LEU A 48 6.24 9.66 10.86
C LEU A 48 6.12 9.82 12.38
N PHE A 49 7.20 9.52 13.06
CA PHE A 49 7.39 9.63 14.50
C PHE A 49 8.88 9.87 14.80
N ASP A 50 9.21 10.45 15.94
CA ASP A 50 10.60 10.72 16.31
C ASP A 50 11.43 9.44 16.38
N GLY A 51 12.62 9.49 15.79
CA GLY A 51 13.51 8.34 15.66
C GLY A 51 13.20 7.40 14.51
N VAL A 52 12.30 7.80 13.57
CA VAL A 52 12.10 7.08 12.31
C VAL A 52 13.41 7.00 11.51
N GLU A 53 13.67 5.86 10.88
CA GLU A 53 14.85 5.68 10.03
C GLU A 53 14.71 6.48 8.74
N GLU A 54 15.74 7.25 8.36
CA GLU A 54 15.72 8.16 7.21
C GLU A 54 15.31 7.46 5.91
N LEU A 55 15.96 6.35 5.58
CA LEU A 55 15.69 5.67 4.33
C LEU A 55 14.32 4.95 4.34
N ASP A 56 13.83 4.57 5.51
CA ASP A 56 12.54 3.89 5.66
C ASP A 56 11.35 4.78 5.25
N PHE A 57 11.47 6.11 5.39
CA PHE A 57 10.45 7.02 4.92
C PHE A 57 10.80 7.68 3.57
N ALA A 58 12.08 8.01 3.34
CA ALA A 58 12.47 8.72 2.12
C ALA A 58 12.32 7.85 0.87
N ALA A 59 12.70 6.57 0.93
CA ALA A 59 12.60 5.67 -0.20
C ALA A 59 11.15 5.44 -0.66
N PRO A 60 10.19 5.06 0.19
CA PRO A 60 8.81 4.94 -0.26
C PRO A 60 8.18 6.29 -0.63
N TYR A 61 8.57 7.40 0.00
CA TYR A 61 8.08 8.72 -0.38
C TYR A 61 8.48 9.07 -1.81
N GLU A 62 9.75 8.91 -2.15
CA GLU A 62 10.28 9.17 -3.51
C GLU A 62 9.56 8.32 -4.55
N VAL A 63 9.55 6.99 -4.36
CA VAL A 63 8.97 6.04 -5.32
C VAL A 63 7.49 6.32 -5.54
N LEU A 64 6.72 6.49 -4.46
CA LEU A 64 5.27 6.71 -4.54
C LEU A 64 4.93 8.08 -5.11
N SER A 65 5.68 9.13 -4.76
CA SER A 65 5.47 10.47 -5.31
C SER A 65 5.80 10.54 -6.80
N ALA A 66 6.92 9.94 -7.21
CA ALA A 66 7.34 9.92 -8.60
C ALA A 66 6.46 9.02 -9.49
N SER A 67 5.69 8.09 -8.90
CA SER A 67 4.78 7.21 -9.66
C SER A 67 3.73 7.98 -10.46
N GLY A 68 3.39 9.19 -10.04
CA GLY A 68 2.50 10.09 -10.78
C GLY A 68 3.01 10.48 -12.17
N PHE A 69 4.32 10.37 -12.44
CA PHE A 69 4.89 10.60 -13.78
C PHE A 69 4.59 9.47 -14.76
N PHE A 70 4.26 8.28 -14.25
CA PHE A 70 4.10 7.05 -15.04
C PHE A 70 2.69 6.45 -14.95
N SER A 71 1.74 7.18 -14.35
CA SER A 71 0.37 6.73 -14.17
C SER A 71 -0.63 7.82 -14.55
N GLU A 72 -1.73 7.44 -15.21
CA GLU A 72 -2.86 8.35 -15.45
C GLU A 72 -3.66 8.63 -14.16
N ARG A 73 -3.57 7.74 -13.17
CA ARG A 73 -4.15 7.94 -11.85
C ARG A 73 -3.27 8.88 -11.03
N PRO A 74 -3.78 10.04 -10.58
CA PRO A 74 -3.01 10.93 -9.71
C PRO A 74 -2.60 10.21 -8.41
N VAL A 75 -1.46 10.60 -7.84
CA VAL A 75 -0.97 10.07 -6.57
C VAL A 75 -0.75 11.23 -5.60
N ASP A 76 -1.29 11.13 -4.40
CA ASP A 76 -1.17 12.11 -3.33
C ASP A 76 -0.48 11.45 -2.13
N VAL A 77 0.79 11.80 -1.90
CA VAL A 77 1.62 11.24 -0.84
C VAL A 77 1.82 12.28 0.25
N ARG A 78 1.47 11.95 1.48
CA ARG A 78 1.55 12.85 2.63
C ARG A 78 2.28 12.23 3.79
N TYR A 79 3.13 13.02 4.44
CA TYR A 79 3.59 12.71 5.79
C TYR A 79 2.48 13.03 6.79
N VAL A 80 2.21 12.10 7.69
CA VAL A 80 1.23 12.24 8.76
C VAL A 80 1.83 11.80 10.10
N SER A 81 1.36 12.37 11.19
CA SER A 81 1.73 11.94 12.55
C SER A 81 0.50 11.83 13.44
N VAL A 82 0.50 10.87 14.35
CA VAL A 82 -0.54 10.75 15.39
C VAL A 82 -0.47 11.88 16.40
N ASP A 83 0.66 12.56 16.50
CA ASP A 83 0.86 13.73 17.35
C ASP A 83 0.42 15.05 16.66
N GLY A 84 -0.06 14.95 15.40
CA GLY A 84 -0.48 16.10 14.59
C GLY A 84 0.66 16.73 13.78
N PRO A 85 0.40 17.88 13.14
CA PRO A 85 1.40 18.64 12.42
C PRO A 85 2.53 19.12 13.33
N GLY A 86 3.76 19.08 12.83
CA GLY A 86 4.95 19.46 13.59
C GLY A 86 6.24 19.07 12.89
N THR A 87 7.35 19.08 13.61
CA THR A 87 8.64 18.59 13.14
C THR A 87 8.91 17.23 13.78
N VAL A 88 9.30 16.26 12.97
CA VAL A 88 9.78 14.94 13.38
C VAL A 88 11.29 14.90 13.19
N THR A 89 12.02 14.46 14.20
CA THR A 89 13.47 14.25 14.12
C THR A 89 13.74 12.78 13.88
N ALA A 90 14.34 12.45 12.74
CA ALA A 90 14.66 11.09 12.36
C ALA A 90 15.91 10.55 13.10
N ALA A 91 16.24 9.28 12.91
CA ALA A 91 17.22 8.53 13.69
C ALA A 91 18.65 9.11 13.64
N PHE A 92 19.03 9.75 12.52
CA PHE A 92 20.34 10.38 12.32
C PHE A 92 20.26 11.92 12.37
N GLY A 93 19.13 12.48 12.78
CA GLY A 93 18.97 13.91 13.01
C GLY A 93 18.37 14.70 11.85
N THR A 94 17.90 14.05 10.81
CA THR A 94 17.13 14.72 9.74
C THR A 94 15.83 15.23 10.33
N GLU A 95 15.56 16.52 10.16
CA GLU A 95 14.28 17.12 10.54
C GLU A 95 13.32 17.11 9.38
N VAL A 96 12.13 16.54 9.59
CA VAL A 96 11.07 16.44 8.60
C VAL A 96 9.84 17.19 9.09
N ARG A 97 9.35 18.12 8.28
CA ARG A 97 8.11 18.82 8.55
C ARG A 97 6.91 17.95 8.17
N VAL A 98 6.08 17.66 9.15
CA VAL A 98 4.79 17.00 8.96
C VAL A 98 3.70 18.07 8.96
N GLU A 99 2.98 18.21 7.85
CA GLU A 99 1.95 19.23 7.68
C GLU A 99 0.53 18.69 7.89
N HIS A 100 0.37 17.37 7.89
CA HIS A 100 -0.94 16.73 7.91
C HIS A 100 -1.16 15.93 9.20
N PRO A 101 -2.35 16.05 9.82
CA PRO A 101 -2.71 15.25 10.98
C PRO A 101 -2.96 13.79 10.60
N TRP A 102 -3.06 12.94 11.61
CA TRP A 102 -3.52 11.56 11.47
C TRP A 102 -4.96 11.51 10.96
N ALA A 103 -5.15 11.12 9.72
CA ALA A 103 -6.46 11.04 9.06
C ALA A 103 -6.59 9.76 8.21
N PRO A 104 -6.55 8.55 8.81
CA PRO A 104 -6.49 7.29 8.07
C PRO A 104 -7.72 7.04 7.18
N ARG A 105 -8.86 7.70 7.47
CA ARG A 105 -10.05 7.60 6.62
C ARG A 105 -9.87 8.24 5.24
N GLU A 106 -8.90 9.12 5.11
CA GLU A 106 -8.55 9.79 3.85
C GLU A 106 -7.51 9.02 3.04
N ALA A 107 -6.88 7.98 3.60
CA ALA A 107 -5.85 7.19 2.93
C ALA A 107 -6.43 5.95 2.21
N ASP A 108 -5.81 5.56 1.12
CA ASP A 108 -5.98 4.27 0.47
C ASP A 108 -4.84 3.30 0.87
N LEU A 109 -3.65 3.88 1.14
CA LEU A 109 -2.47 3.20 1.66
C LEU A 109 -1.96 3.90 2.92
N LEU A 110 -1.64 3.13 3.95
CA LEU A 110 -0.77 3.56 5.06
C LEU A 110 0.58 2.89 4.90
N VAL A 111 1.67 3.65 5.03
CA VAL A 111 3.04 3.13 5.04
C VAL A 111 3.66 3.48 6.38
N VAL A 112 4.06 2.47 7.15
CA VAL A 112 4.63 2.61 8.48
C VAL A 112 6.11 2.23 8.45
N PRO A 113 7.02 3.20 8.47
CA PRO A 113 8.47 2.96 8.55
C PRO A 113 8.88 2.47 9.93
N GLY A 114 10.11 1.96 10.04
CA GLY A 114 10.74 1.63 11.32
C GLY A 114 11.72 2.68 11.79
N GLY A 115 12.57 2.31 12.75
CA GLY A 115 13.62 3.15 13.31
C GLY A 115 13.86 2.89 14.79
N GLY A 116 15.07 3.17 15.27
CA GLY A 116 15.41 3.15 16.69
C GLY A 116 15.43 1.77 17.38
N TYR A 117 15.21 0.67 16.68
CA TYR A 117 15.04 -0.66 17.29
C TYR A 117 16.31 -1.23 17.95
N ALA A 118 17.47 -0.76 17.55
CA ALA A 118 18.75 -1.21 18.14
C ALA A 118 19.00 -0.63 19.55
N ARG A 119 18.32 0.45 19.92
CA ARG A 119 18.52 1.16 21.20
C ARG A 119 17.17 1.41 21.86
N ARG A 120 16.92 0.72 22.97
CA ARG A 120 15.61 0.72 23.62
C ARG A 120 15.27 2.08 24.28
N ASP A 121 16.28 2.82 24.69
CA ASP A 121 16.14 4.09 25.41
C ASP A 121 16.18 5.32 24.48
N SER A 122 16.13 5.11 23.15
CA SER A 122 16.13 6.19 22.17
C SER A 122 14.72 6.39 21.57
N PRO A 123 14.45 7.55 20.97
CA PRO A 123 13.28 7.71 20.12
C PRO A 123 13.20 6.62 19.03
N GLY A 124 12.01 6.30 18.59
CA GLY A 124 11.77 5.27 17.57
C GLY A 124 10.70 4.26 17.96
N VAL A 125 10.75 3.09 17.35
CA VAL A 125 9.73 2.04 17.49
C VAL A 125 9.50 1.65 18.96
N TRP A 126 10.56 1.53 19.79
CA TRP A 126 10.35 1.18 21.21
C TRP A 126 9.60 2.26 21.97
N ALA A 127 9.94 3.52 21.77
CA ALA A 127 9.23 4.63 22.41
C ALA A 127 7.76 4.66 22.00
N GLU A 128 7.45 4.40 20.72
CA GLU A 128 6.07 4.33 20.23
C GLU A 128 5.31 3.11 20.77
N LEU A 129 5.99 1.98 20.97
CA LEU A 129 5.40 0.80 21.61
C LEU A 129 5.07 1.07 23.07
N ASP A 130 5.96 1.72 23.80
CA ASP A 130 5.78 2.05 25.23
C ASP A 130 4.67 3.12 25.41
N ARG A 131 4.60 4.12 24.53
CA ARG A 131 3.49 5.11 24.49
C ARG A 131 2.14 4.45 24.15
N GLY A 132 2.15 3.46 23.26
CA GLY A 132 0.98 2.74 22.79
C GLY A 132 -0.01 3.58 21.97
N VAL A 133 0.26 4.86 21.70
CA VAL A 133 -0.65 5.76 20.95
C VAL A 133 -0.71 5.33 19.49
N LEU A 134 0.43 5.22 18.83
CA LEU A 134 0.50 4.83 17.42
C LEU A 134 -0.04 3.40 17.17
N PRO A 135 0.31 2.35 17.96
CA PRO A 135 -0.29 1.03 17.80
C PRO A 135 -1.81 1.02 17.91
N ARG A 136 -2.39 1.75 18.88
CA ARG A 136 -3.86 1.86 19.00
C ARG A 136 -4.49 2.60 17.81
N ALA A 137 -3.85 3.66 17.33
CA ALA A 137 -4.31 4.40 16.16
C ALA A 137 -4.29 3.54 14.89
N LEU A 138 -3.25 2.71 14.71
CA LEU A 138 -3.15 1.75 13.61
C LEU A 138 -4.24 0.68 13.68
N ALA A 139 -4.48 0.11 14.86
CA ALA A 139 -5.56 -0.87 15.05
C ALA A 139 -6.94 -0.28 14.71
N ALA A 140 -7.20 0.96 15.10
CA ALA A 140 -8.45 1.66 14.83
C ALA A 140 -8.62 2.13 13.37
N ALA A 141 -7.54 2.18 12.60
CA ALA A 141 -7.56 2.63 11.20
C ALA A 141 -8.09 1.57 10.23
N VAL A 142 -8.00 0.28 10.59
CA VAL A 142 -8.32 -0.85 9.71
C VAL A 142 -9.76 -0.78 9.23
N ARG A 143 -9.95 -0.87 7.92
CA ARG A 143 -11.26 -0.85 7.27
C ARG A 143 -11.18 -1.47 5.86
N PRO A 144 -12.30 -1.90 5.27
CA PRO A 144 -12.32 -2.29 3.86
C PRO A 144 -11.80 -1.16 2.95
N GLY A 145 -10.98 -1.52 1.98
CA GLY A 145 -10.39 -0.59 1.03
C GLY A 145 -9.19 0.22 1.54
N LEU A 146 -8.69 -0.07 2.74
CA LEU A 146 -7.41 0.43 3.23
C LEU A 146 -6.37 -0.69 3.17
N THR A 147 -5.26 -0.45 2.51
CA THR A 147 -4.06 -1.28 2.64
C THR A 147 -3.16 -0.69 3.72
N VAL A 148 -2.81 -1.49 4.72
CA VAL A 148 -1.80 -1.14 5.72
C VAL A 148 -0.50 -1.81 5.33
N SER A 149 0.54 -1.00 5.15
CA SER A 149 1.87 -1.51 4.86
C SER A 149 2.90 -1.03 5.88
N ALA A 150 3.93 -1.82 6.09
CA ALA A 150 5.06 -1.45 6.92
C ALA A 150 6.35 -2.08 6.43
N LEU A 151 7.47 -1.43 6.76
CA LEU A 151 8.79 -1.96 6.48
C LEU A 151 9.68 -1.94 7.72
N CYS A 152 10.78 -2.67 7.63
CA CYS A 152 11.77 -2.69 8.70
C CYS A 152 11.12 -3.01 10.05
N THR A 153 11.49 -2.31 11.08
CA THR A 153 10.94 -2.48 12.43
C THR A 153 9.58 -1.81 12.66
N GLY A 154 9.08 -1.03 11.69
CA GLY A 154 7.70 -0.52 11.69
C GLY A 154 6.64 -1.63 11.74
N VAL A 155 6.99 -2.82 11.24
CA VAL A 155 6.13 -4.01 11.35
C VAL A 155 5.86 -4.40 12.81
N MET A 156 6.76 -4.05 13.75
CA MET A 156 6.53 -4.29 15.17
C MET A 156 5.42 -3.38 15.75
N LEU A 157 5.23 -2.19 15.19
CA LEU A 157 4.08 -1.34 15.52
C LEU A 157 2.77 -1.97 15.05
N LEU A 158 2.76 -2.57 13.85
CA LEU A 158 1.62 -3.35 13.36
C LEU A 158 1.36 -4.60 14.21
N SER A 159 2.44 -5.24 14.69
CA SER A 159 2.32 -6.39 15.58
C SER A 159 1.68 -6.02 16.92
N ALA A 160 2.10 -4.91 17.52
CA ALA A 160 1.49 -4.38 18.73
C ALA A 160 0.02 -3.94 18.53
N ALA A 161 -0.32 -3.51 17.31
CA ALA A 161 -1.69 -3.25 16.90
C ALA A 161 -2.53 -4.52 16.67
N GLY A 162 -1.92 -5.72 16.76
CA GLY A 162 -2.58 -7.01 16.53
C GLY A 162 -2.77 -7.39 15.07
N LEU A 163 -2.22 -6.62 14.12
CA LEU A 163 -2.49 -6.76 12.68
C LEU A 163 -1.70 -7.88 12.01
N THR A 164 -0.63 -8.38 12.63
CA THR A 164 0.22 -9.45 12.08
C THR A 164 -0.08 -10.82 12.65
N ARG A 165 -0.91 -10.93 13.69
CA ARG A 165 -1.17 -12.19 14.37
C ARG A 165 -1.83 -13.20 13.44
N GLY A 166 -1.18 -14.36 13.26
CA GLY A 166 -1.64 -15.44 12.39
C GLY A 166 -1.55 -15.12 10.90
N ARG A 167 -0.91 -13.99 10.54
CA ARG A 167 -0.82 -13.52 9.15
C ARG A 167 0.59 -13.68 8.59
N PRO A 168 0.72 -14.04 7.29
CA PRO A 168 1.98 -13.97 6.57
C PRO A 168 2.57 -12.56 6.62
N CYS A 169 3.82 -12.47 7.06
CA CYS A 169 4.52 -11.18 7.18
C CYS A 169 6.04 -11.36 7.18
N THR A 170 6.75 -10.25 7.07
CA THR A 170 8.20 -10.16 7.25
C THR A 170 8.53 -8.85 7.96
N THR A 171 9.77 -8.72 8.44
CA THR A 171 10.27 -7.52 9.12
C THR A 171 11.79 -7.46 8.99
N HIS A 172 12.43 -6.43 9.54
CA HIS A 172 13.88 -6.36 9.67
C HIS A 172 14.42 -7.62 10.37
N HIS A 173 15.55 -8.16 9.88
CA HIS A 173 16.09 -9.44 10.35
C HIS A 173 16.27 -9.53 11.88
N LYS A 174 16.64 -8.43 12.55
CA LYS A 174 16.81 -8.38 14.01
C LYS A 174 15.48 -8.48 14.77
N ALA A 175 14.37 -8.08 14.16
CA ALA A 175 13.04 -8.13 14.79
C ALA A 175 12.26 -9.41 14.46
N ARG A 176 12.73 -10.25 13.54
CA ARG A 176 12.04 -11.49 13.14
C ARG A 176 11.70 -12.40 14.33
N PRO A 177 12.63 -12.69 15.28
CA PRO A 177 12.29 -13.53 16.41
C PRO A 177 11.21 -12.93 17.30
N ASP A 178 11.16 -11.60 17.43
CA ASP A 178 10.13 -10.92 18.21
C ASP A 178 8.78 -11.00 17.51
N LEU A 179 8.73 -10.76 16.20
CA LEU A 179 7.52 -10.85 15.40
C LEU A 179 6.91 -12.26 15.43
N GLU A 180 7.75 -13.30 15.33
CA GLU A 180 7.33 -14.69 15.41
C GLU A 180 6.75 -15.03 16.79
N ARG A 181 7.42 -14.60 17.87
CA ARG A 181 6.91 -14.77 19.25
C ARG A 181 5.57 -14.06 19.47
N GLN A 182 5.31 -12.97 18.75
CA GLN A 182 4.05 -12.23 18.80
C GLN A 182 2.97 -12.82 17.88
N GLY A 183 3.28 -13.93 17.19
CA GLY A 183 2.34 -14.70 16.38
C GLY A 183 2.30 -14.34 14.90
N GLY A 184 3.26 -13.56 14.39
CA GLY A 184 3.43 -13.35 12.95
C GLY A 184 3.91 -14.62 12.25
N VAL A 185 3.39 -14.91 11.06
CA VAL A 185 3.81 -16.06 10.24
C VAL A 185 4.89 -15.61 9.26
N LEU A 186 6.17 -15.77 9.67
CA LEU A 186 7.29 -15.28 8.89
C LEU A 186 7.38 -15.93 7.51
N LYS A 187 7.61 -15.13 6.49
CA LYS A 187 7.96 -15.55 5.14
C LYS A 187 9.38 -15.10 4.79
N GLY A 188 10.11 -15.99 4.10
CA GLY A 188 11.47 -15.74 3.61
C GLY A 188 11.49 -14.88 2.34
N ALA A 189 10.78 -13.76 2.35
CA ALA A 189 10.68 -12.85 1.22
C ALA A 189 11.05 -11.42 1.64
N ARG A 190 11.42 -10.60 0.68
CA ARG A 190 11.77 -9.20 0.91
C ARG A 190 10.52 -8.34 1.07
N VAL A 191 9.47 -8.67 0.33
CA VAL A 191 8.12 -8.12 0.48
C VAL A 191 7.14 -9.28 0.66
N VAL A 192 6.18 -9.15 1.56
CA VAL A 192 5.11 -10.11 1.81
C VAL A 192 3.78 -9.39 1.66
N ASP A 193 3.03 -9.76 0.65
CA ASP A 193 1.69 -9.22 0.36
C ASP A 193 0.63 -10.24 0.79
N ASP A 194 -0.07 -9.90 1.85
CA ASP A 194 -1.18 -10.66 2.41
C ASP A 194 -2.54 -9.97 2.14
N GLY A 195 -2.64 -9.22 1.03
CA GLY A 195 -3.83 -8.51 0.60
C GLY A 195 -3.90 -7.09 1.19
N ASP A 196 -4.66 -6.90 2.25
CA ASP A 196 -4.78 -5.61 2.95
C ASP A 196 -3.63 -5.32 3.94
N LEU A 197 -2.72 -6.28 4.12
CA LEU A 197 -1.48 -6.14 4.89
C LEU A 197 -0.29 -6.44 3.98
N VAL A 198 0.61 -5.46 3.80
CA VAL A 198 1.85 -5.64 3.04
C VAL A 198 3.03 -5.28 3.91
N THR A 199 3.96 -6.21 4.09
CA THR A 199 5.14 -6.00 4.96
C THR A 199 6.43 -6.19 4.19
N ALA A 200 7.48 -5.47 4.59
CA ALA A 200 8.79 -5.60 3.96
C ALA A 200 9.93 -5.70 4.98
N GLY A 201 11.06 -6.16 4.52
CA GLY A 201 12.30 -6.28 5.29
C GLY A 201 12.89 -4.96 5.72
N GLY A 202 14.19 -4.96 6.05
CA GLY A 202 14.89 -3.80 6.62
C GLY A 202 15.35 -2.77 5.60
N VAL A 203 15.37 -1.56 6.03
CA VAL A 203 15.93 -0.33 5.49
C VAL A 203 15.69 -0.16 3.97
N THR A 204 16.60 -0.65 3.13
CA THR A 204 16.46 -0.55 1.66
C THR A 204 15.24 -1.26 1.10
N SER A 205 14.57 -2.14 1.85
CA SER A 205 13.33 -2.79 1.41
C SER A 205 12.16 -1.82 1.23
N GLY A 206 12.31 -0.57 1.62
CA GLY A 206 11.38 0.51 1.32
C GLY A 206 11.22 0.75 -0.18
N LEU A 207 12.31 0.57 -0.95
CA LEU A 207 12.27 0.65 -2.40
C LEU A 207 11.41 -0.47 -3.00
N GLU A 208 11.66 -1.72 -2.61
CA GLU A 208 10.88 -2.86 -3.12
C GLU A 208 9.43 -2.82 -2.68
N LEU A 209 9.17 -2.42 -1.44
CA LEU A 209 7.79 -2.24 -0.95
C LEU A 209 7.03 -1.25 -1.81
N ALA A 210 7.62 -0.07 -2.03
CA ALA A 210 6.97 0.98 -2.78
C ALA A 210 6.80 0.62 -4.27
N LEU A 211 7.82 0.05 -4.91
CA LEU A 211 7.72 -0.46 -6.29
C LEU A 211 6.67 -1.56 -6.42
N TRP A 212 6.55 -2.46 -5.43
CA TRP A 212 5.50 -3.47 -5.40
C TRP A 212 4.10 -2.84 -5.26
N LEU A 213 3.93 -1.86 -4.35
CA LEU A 213 2.66 -1.16 -4.18
C LEU A 213 2.27 -0.39 -5.46
N VAL A 214 3.23 0.28 -6.11
CA VAL A 214 2.99 0.92 -7.42
C VAL A 214 2.56 -0.11 -8.47
N ARG A 215 3.26 -1.23 -8.58
CA ARG A 215 2.90 -2.31 -9.52
C ARG A 215 1.47 -2.81 -9.28
N ARG A 216 1.09 -2.96 -8.03
CA ARG A 216 -0.23 -3.45 -7.63
C ARG A 216 -1.36 -2.44 -7.86
N GLU A 217 -1.13 -1.17 -7.53
CA GLU A 217 -2.17 -0.14 -7.52
C GLU A 217 -2.26 0.68 -8.83
N LEU A 218 -1.14 0.79 -9.55
CA LEU A 218 -1.00 1.63 -10.75
C LEU A 218 -0.58 0.85 -12.00
N GLY A 219 -0.25 -0.42 -11.86
CA GLY A 219 0.12 -1.29 -12.96
C GLY A 219 1.64 -1.51 -13.13
N PRO A 220 2.03 -2.55 -13.88
CA PRO A 220 3.43 -2.92 -14.08
C PRO A 220 4.21 -1.87 -14.88
N GLU A 221 3.59 -1.17 -15.81
CA GLU A 221 4.24 -0.13 -16.62
C GLU A 221 4.73 1.03 -15.77
N ALA A 222 3.93 1.46 -14.78
CA ALA A 222 4.33 2.52 -13.85
C ALA A 222 5.53 2.09 -12.99
N ALA A 223 5.54 0.85 -12.51
CA ALA A 223 6.66 0.31 -11.75
C ALA A 223 7.94 0.21 -12.59
N ASN A 224 7.85 -0.27 -13.83
CA ASN A 224 8.98 -0.37 -14.75
C ASN A 224 9.55 1.01 -15.12
N GLY A 225 8.68 2.01 -15.33
CA GLY A 225 9.10 3.39 -15.57
C GLY A 225 9.85 3.99 -14.39
N LEU A 226 9.40 3.68 -13.15
CA LEU A 226 10.10 4.09 -11.93
C LEU A 226 11.46 3.41 -11.77
N GLU A 227 11.57 2.09 -12.01
CA GLU A 227 12.84 1.38 -11.96
C GLU A 227 13.86 2.00 -12.92
N ALA A 228 13.43 2.35 -14.14
CA ALA A 228 14.26 3.01 -15.13
C ALA A 228 14.67 4.45 -14.69
N MET A 229 13.74 5.23 -14.13
CA MET A 229 14.01 6.58 -13.64
C MET A 229 14.97 6.59 -12.45
N LEU A 230 14.80 5.64 -11.54
CA LEU A 230 15.63 5.53 -10.33
C LEU A 230 16.98 4.85 -10.59
N GLU A 231 17.22 4.34 -11.81
CA GLU A 231 18.36 3.46 -12.13
C GLU A 231 18.50 2.32 -11.10
N TYR A 232 17.34 1.76 -10.70
CA TYR A 232 17.22 0.76 -9.65
C TYR A 232 16.32 -0.38 -10.09
N GLU A 233 16.80 -1.61 -9.97
CA GLU A 233 16.01 -2.81 -10.17
C GLU A 233 15.56 -3.38 -8.82
N ALA A 234 14.27 -3.68 -8.69
CA ALA A 234 13.73 -4.30 -7.48
C ALA A 234 14.43 -5.64 -7.20
N ARG A 235 14.89 -5.83 -5.97
CA ARG A 235 15.67 -7.01 -5.56
C ARG A 235 14.88 -7.92 -4.63
N GLY A 236 15.23 -9.20 -4.68
CA GLY A 236 14.65 -10.21 -3.81
C GLY A 236 13.26 -10.66 -4.28
N THR A 237 12.66 -11.50 -3.45
CA THR A 237 11.37 -12.11 -3.77
C THR A 237 10.23 -11.34 -3.15
N VAL A 238 9.11 -11.32 -3.86
CA VAL A 238 7.81 -10.94 -3.31
C VAL A 238 7.02 -12.23 -3.07
N TRP A 239 6.57 -12.42 -1.84
CA TRP A 239 5.61 -13.46 -1.52
C TRP A 239 4.21 -12.85 -1.57
N VAL A 240 3.32 -13.46 -2.31
CA VAL A 240 1.92 -13.03 -2.41
C VAL A 240 1.05 -14.17 -1.87
N ARG A 241 0.02 -13.84 -1.12
CA ARG A 241 -0.95 -14.82 -0.64
C ARG A 241 -1.52 -15.58 -1.85
N PRO A 242 -1.44 -16.92 -1.87
CA PRO A 242 -2.16 -17.69 -2.88
C PRO A 242 -3.66 -17.42 -2.75
N ASP A 243 -4.33 -17.19 -3.88
CA ASP A 243 -5.78 -17.06 -3.89
C ASP A 243 -6.38 -18.31 -3.22
N SER A 244 -7.23 -18.09 -2.23
CA SER A 244 -8.03 -19.16 -1.66
C SER A 244 -8.99 -19.65 -2.76
N ARG A 245 -8.64 -20.79 -3.38
CA ARG A 245 -9.54 -21.50 -4.29
C ARG A 245 -10.77 -21.99 -3.57
#